data_48da4babbe3eb61adb3c6eb1657fb0aa
#
_entry.id   48da4babbe3eb61adb3c6eb1657fb0aa
#
_cell.length_a   1.000
_cell.length_b   1.000
_cell.length_c   1.000
_cell.angle_alpha   90.00
_cell.angle_beta   90.00
_cell.angle_gamma   90.00
#
_symmetry.space_group_name_H-M   'P 1'
#
loop_
_entity.id
_entity.type
_entity.pdbx_description
1 polymer ?
#
loop_
_entity_poly.entity_id
_entity_poly.type
_entity_poly.pdbx_seq_one_letter_code
_entity_poly.pdbx_strand_id
1 'polypeptide(L)'
;MSIRIIRYSPKYQDAVVDLWNQCDLIVPQNDPIEDIRRKMGFQPELFFIALLSGQLVGSIMVGYEGHRGWINYLAVLPSFQKKGYGRKLVNRAIVELKKIGCLKINLQVRSANASVVEFYKHIGFREEDRISLGLRLK
;
A
#
# COMPACT_ATOMS: atom_id res chain seq x y z
N MET A 1 21.53 -8.13 -0.34
CA MET A 1 20.46 -8.76 -1.12
C MET A 1 19.37 -7.76 -1.42
N SER A 2 18.83 -7.82 -2.63
CA SER A 2 17.80 -6.91 -3.06
C SER A 2 16.43 -7.56 -2.96
N ILE A 3 15.40 -6.76 -2.74
CA ILE A 3 14.03 -7.24 -2.82
C ILE A 3 13.58 -7.33 -4.28
N ARG A 4 12.61 -8.19 -4.51
CA ARG A 4 11.95 -8.34 -5.78
C ARG A 4 10.49 -7.95 -5.59
N ILE A 5 10.01 -6.99 -6.38
CA ILE A 5 8.62 -6.54 -6.32
C ILE A 5 7.86 -7.18 -7.47
N ILE A 6 6.81 -7.92 -7.13
CA ILE A 6 5.97 -8.62 -8.10
C ILE A 6 4.50 -8.29 -7.84
N ARG A 7 3.65 -8.60 -8.81
CA ARG A 7 2.22 -8.51 -8.61
C ARG A 7 1.75 -9.57 -7.63
N TYR A 8 0.79 -9.20 -6.79
CA TYR A 8 0.19 -10.14 -5.85
C TYR A 8 -0.50 -11.28 -6.59
N SER A 9 -0.46 -12.47 -5.99
CA SER A 9 -1.28 -13.60 -6.42
C SER A 9 -1.85 -14.31 -5.19
N PRO A 10 -2.96 -15.06 -5.34
CA PRO A 10 -3.66 -15.65 -4.18
C PRO A 10 -2.83 -16.57 -3.30
N LYS A 11 -1.77 -17.17 -3.82
CA LYS A 11 -0.90 -18.03 -3.00
C LYS A 11 -0.21 -17.27 -1.87
N TYR A 12 -0.15 -15.94 -1.95
CA TYR A 12 0.48 -15.10 -0.92
C TYR A 12 -0.53 -14.52 0.09
N GLN A 13 -1.81 -14.94 0.01
CA GLN A 13 -2.85 -14.33 0.85
C GLN A 13 -2.52 -14.41 2.34
N ASP A 14 -2.16 -15.58 2.83
CA ASP A 14 -1.89 -15.75 4.26
C ASP A 14 -0.70 -14.91 4.71
N ALA A 15 0.35 -14.85 3.89
CA ALA A 15 1.54 -14.06 4.19
C ALA A 15 1.22 -12.55 4.20
N VAL A 16 0.36 -12.09 3.31
CA VAL A 16 -0.06 -10.68 3.27
C VAL A 16 -0.90 -10.34 4.49
N VAL A 17 -1.85 -11.19 4.86
CA VAL A 17 -2.67 -10.95 6.06
C VAL A 17 -1.80 -10.91 7.31
N ASP A 18 -0.83 -11.82 7.42
CA ASP A 18 0.12 -11.81 8.53
C ASP A 18 0.96 -10.53 8.56
N LEU A 19 1.46 -10.10 7.40
CA LEU A 19 2.18 -8.83 7.27
C LEU A 19 1.35 -7.66 7.80
N TRP A 20 0.10 -7.57 7.35
CA TRP A 20 -0.79 -6.49 7.75
C TRP A 20 -1.08 -6.53 9.25
N ASN A 21 -1.23 -7.74 9.81
CA ASN A 21 -1.44 -7.89 11.25
C ASN A 21 -0.21 -7.40 12.04
N GLN A 22 0.99 -7.75 11.60
CA GLN A 22 2.23 -7.31 12.26
C GLN A 22 2.45 -5.81 12.15
N CYS A 23 1.87 -5.15 11.15
CA CYS A 23 1.98 -3.71 10.95
C CYS A 23 0.80 -2.93 11.53
N ASP A 24 -0.06 -3.57 12.33
CA ASP A 24 -1.24 -2.95 12.96
C ASP A 24 -2.21 -2.33 11.94
N LEU A 25 -2.33 -2.95 10.77
CA LEU A 25 -3.22 -2.47 9.71
C LEU A 25 -4.57 -3.17 9.72
N ILE A 26 -4.76 -4.21 10.53
CA ILE A 26 -6.03 -4.90 10.64
C ILE A 26 -6.83 -4.26 11.76
N VAL A 27 -7.99 -3.74 11.42
CA VAL A 27 -8.90 -3.05 12.34
C VAL A 27 -10.26 -3.74 12.30
N PRO A 28 -11.07 -3.64 13.38
CA PRO A 28 -12.37 -4.36 13.45
C PRO A 28 -13.34 -4.02 12.32
N GLN A 29 -13.25 -2.80 11.74
CA GLN A 29 -14.16 -2.35 10.70
C GLN A 29 -13.83 -2.93 9.32
N ASN A 30 -12.65 -3.51 9.12
CA ASN A 30 -12.22 -4.01 7.82
C ASN A 30 -11.84 -5.48 7.91
N ASP A 31 -12.27 -6.25 6.92
CA ASP A 31 -11.89 -7.64 6.76
C ASP A 31 -10.77 -7.70 5.71
N PRO A 32 -9.53 -8.05 6.10
CA PRO A 32 -8.41 -8.04 5.16
C PRO A 32 -8.59 -9.04 4.01
N ILE A 33 -9.21 -10.19 4.26
CA ILE A 33 -9.44 -11.17 3.21
C ILE A 33 -10.46 -10.65 2.20
N GLU A 34 -11.52 -10.01 2.68
CA GLU A 34 -12.50 -9.37 1.79
C GLU A 34 -11.90 -8.22 1.00
N ASP A 35 -11.03 -7.42 1.62
CA ASP A 35 -10.34 -6.33 0.93
C ASP A 35 -9.48 -6.87 -0.22
N ILE A 36 -8.77 -7.97 0.01
CA ILE A 36 -7.99 -8.64 -1.02
C ILE A 36 -8.91 -9.16 -2.13
N ARG A 37 -10.00 -9.84 -1.75
CA ARG A 37 -10.94 -10.40 -2.71
C ARG A 37 -11.52 -9.31 -3.61
N ARG A 38 -11.91 -8.19 -3.05
CA ARG A 38 -12.42 -7.05 -3.82
C ARG A 38 -11.36 -6.47 -4.75
N LYS A 39 -10.12 -6.38 -4.27
CA LYS A 39 -9.02 -5.90 -5.11
C LYS A 39 -8.75 -6.83 -6.28
N MET A 40 -8.91 -8.13 -6.09
CA MET A 40 -8.74 -9.09 -7.19
C MET A 40 -9.80 -8.94 -8.26
N GLY A 41 -10.93 -8.32 -7.94
CA GLY A 41 -12.01 -8.01 -8.89
C GLY A 41 -11.92 -6.61 -9.48
N PHE A 42 -10.97 -5.77 -9.03
CA PHE A 42 -10.85 -4.40 -9.51
C PHE A 42 -9.39 -3.96 -9.54
N GLN A 43 -8.82 -3.86 -10.72
CA GLN A 43 -7.42 -3.48 -10.94
C GLN A 43 -6.43 -4.35 -10.15
N PRO A 44 -6.54 -5.69 -10.27
CA PRO A 44 -5.64 -6.58 -9.52
C PRO A 44 -4.18 -6.40 -9.90
N GLU A 45 -3.88 -5.90 -11.09
CA GLU A 45 -2.53 -5.62 -11.58
C GLU A 45 -1.86 -4.46 -10.83
N LEU A 46 -2.59 -3.75 -9.98
CA LEU A 46 -2.06 -2.65 -9.18
C LEU A 46 -1.87 -3.02 -7.71
N PHE A 47 -1.78 -4.32 -7.41
CA PHE A 47 -1.48 -4.82 -6.08
C PHE A 47 -0.13 -5.53 -6.13
N PHE A 48 0.86 -5.01 -5.38
CA PHE A 48 2.24 -5.50 -5.42
C PHE A 48 2.71 -6.00 -4.07
N ILE A 49 3.62 -6.97 -4.11
CA ILE A 49 4.27 -7.49 -2.91
C ILE A 49 5.78 -7.47 -3.12
N ALA A 50 6.50 -7.39 -2.01
CA ALA A 50 7.96 -7.41 -2.00
C ALA A 50 8.45 -8.73 -1.40
N LEU A 51 9.32 -9.41 -2.12
CA LEU A 51 9.93 -10.66 -1.69
C LEU A 51 11.43 -10.47 -1.48
N LEU A 52 11.93 -10.98 -0.37
CA LEU A 52 13.36 -11.02 -0.07
C LEU A 52 13.76 -12.48 0.14
N SER A 53 14.53 -13.04 -0.78
CA SER A 53 14.90 -14.46 -0.75
C SER A 53 13.70 -15.39 -0.55
N GLY A 54 12.61 -15.11 -1.27
CA GLY A 54 11.38 -15.89 -1.21
C GLY A 54 10.44 -15.55 -0.06
N GLN A 55 10.86 -14.74 0.92
CA GLN A 55 10.02 -14.32 2.03
C GLN A 55 9.28 -13.04 1.68
N LEU A 56 7.97 -13.02 1.94
CA LEU A 56 7.20 -11.80 1.77
C LEU A 56 7.52 -10.82 2.89
N VAL A 57 8.01 -9.64 2.53
CA VAL A 57 8.41 -8.61 3.50
C VAL A 57 7.65 -7.30 3.37
N GLY A 58 6.88 -7.13 2.31
CA GLY A 58 6.14 -5.89 2.12
C GLY A 58 4.99 -6.00 1.13
N SER A 59 4.14 -5.00 1.14
CA SER A 59 3.00 -4.88 0.22
C SER A 59 2.69 -3.43 -0.09
N ILE A 60 2.00 -3.20 -1.21
CA ILE A 60 1.36 -1.93 -1.52
C ILE A 60 0.14 -2.22 -2.41
N MET A 61 -1.00 -1.67 -2.02
CA MET A 61 -2.23 -1.76 -2.81
C MET A 61 -2.50 -0.40 -3.43
N VAL A 62 -2.70 -0.37 -4.73
CA VAL A 62 -2.81 0.87 -5.49
C VAL A 62 -4.08 0.82 -6.34
N GLY A 63 -4.74 1.95 -6.47
CA GLY A 63 -5.91 2.07 -7.33
C GLY A 63 -5.89 3.37 -8.12
N TYR A 64 -6.62 3.38 -9.22
CA TYR A 64 -6.80 4.57 -10.04
C TYR A 64 -8.25 4.62 -10.52
N GLU A 65 -8.97 5.66 -10.09
CA GLU A 65 -10.40 5.78 -10.43
C GLU A 65 -10.64 6.68 -11.64
N GLY A 66 -9.58 7.09 -12.33
CA GLY A 66 -9.64 7.96 -13.50
C GLY A 66 -9.29 9.41 -13.21
N HIS A 67 -9.31 9.82 -11.94
CA HIS A 67 -8.98 11.19 -11.53
C HIS A 67 -7.74 11.22 -10.66
N ARG A 68 -7.67 10.34 -9.65
CA ARG A 68 -6.53 10.27 -8.71
C ARG A 68 -6.09 8.83 -8.52
N GLY A 69 -4.79 8.64 -8.32
CA GLY A 69 -4.27 7.39 -7.81
C GLY A 69 -4.38 7.38 -6.29
N TRP A 70 -4.52 6.19 -5.71
CA TRP A 70 -4.65 6.02 -4.26
C TRP A 70 -3.74 4.89 -3.80
N ILE A 71 -3.06 5.09 -2.67
CA ILE A 71 -2.24 4.08 -2.02
C ILE A 71 -2.94 3.62 -0.75
N ASN A 72 -3.06 2.30 -0.61
CA ASN A 72 -3.54 1.65 0.59
C ASN A 72 -2.60 0.51 0.95
N TYR A 73 -2.62 0.09 2.21
CA TYR A 73 -1.88 -1.09 2.66
C TYR A 73 -0.41 -1.09 2.26
N LEU A 74 0.24 0.07 2.33
CA LEU A 74 1.70 0.09 2.27
C LEU A 74 2.22 -0.45 3.60
N ALA A 75 2.93 -1.55 3.54
CA ALA A 75 3.44 -2.22 4.73
C ALA A 75 4.79 -2.85 4.46
N VAL A 76 5.68 -2.80 5.46
CA VAL A 76 6.95 -3.51 5.46
C VAL A 76 7.04 -4.17 6.84
N LEU A 77 7.39 -5.46 6.89
CA LEU A 77 7.55 -6.17 8.16
C LEU A 77 8.45 -5.37 9.11
N PRO A 78 8.12 -5.28 10.41
CA PRO A 78 8.89 -4.43 11.33
C PRO A 78 10.40 -4.65 11.31
N SER A 79 10.84 -5.90 11.22
CA SER A 79 12.28 -6.21 11.20
C SER A 79 12.97 -5.84 9.90
N PHE A 80 12.23 -5.47 8.86
CA PHE A 80 12.78 -5.08 7.55
C PHE A 80 12.56 -3.61 7.24
N GLN A 81 12.05 -2.83 8.18
CA GLN A 81 11.85 -1.39 8.00
C GLN A 81 13.18 -0.63 8.06
N LYS A 82 13.19 0.62 7.58
CA LYS A 82 14.35 1.50 7.53
C LYS A 82 15.48 1.00 6.63
N LYS A 83 15.14 0.18 5.64
CA LYS A 83 16.08 -0.34 4.64
C LYS A 83 15.76 0.14 3.23
N GLY A 84 14.79 1.04 3.08
CA GLY A 84 14.39 1.58 1.78
C GLY A 84 13.35 0.74 1.03
N TYR A 85 12.80 -0.31 1.62
CA TYR A 85 11.85 -1.18 0.93
C TYR A 85 10.50 -0.50 0.70
N GLY A 86 10.02 0.26 1.68
CA GLY A 86 8.79 1.04 1.51
C GLY A 86 8.89 2.03 0.36
N ARG A 87 10.03 2.71 0.25
CA ARG A 87 10.28 3.64 -0.86
C ARG A 87 10.27 2.92 -2.20
N LYS A 88 10.85 1.72 -2.28
CA LYS A 88 10.85 0.93 -3.52
C LYS A 88 9.43 0.52 -3.92
N LEU A 89 8.60 0.15 -2.95
CA LEU A 89 7.19 -0.17 -3.21
C LEU A 89 6.43 1.04 -3.73
N VAL A 90 6.61 2.21 -3.12
CA VAL A 90 5.96 3.44 -3.59
C VAL A 90 6.46 3.81 -4.98
N ASN A 91 7.76 3.68 -5.25
CA ASN A 91 8.30 3.96 -6.58
C ASN A 91 7.70 3.04 -7.64
N ARG A 92 7.47 1.77 -7.32
CA ARG A 92 6.78 0.86 -8.25
C ARG A 92 5.36 1.33 -8.53
N ALA A 93 4.63 1.74 -7.49
CA ALA A 93 3.28 2.29 -7.65
C ALA A 93 3.29 3.51 -8.56
N ILE A 94 4.24 4.42 -8.35
CA ILE A 94 4.36 5.63 -9.17
C ILE A 94 4.57 5.27 -10.64
N VAL A 95 5.49 4.36 -10.92
CA VAL A 95 5.78 3.92 -12.29
C VAL A 95 4.52 3.35 -12.95
N GLU A 96 3.84 2.44 -12.27
CA GLU A 96 2.65 1.78 -12.84
C GLU A 96 1.49 2.75 -13.03
N LEU A 97 1.28 3.67 -12.11
CA LEU A 97 0.23 4.68 -12.24
C LEU A 97 0.52 5.66 -13.38
N LYS A 98 1.79 6.07 -13.55
CA LYS A 98 2.18 6.92 -14.69
C LYS A 98 1.86 6.25 -16.02
N LYS A 99 2.09 4.96 -16.14
CA LYS A 99 1.83 4.22 -17.38
C LYS A 99 0.37 4.28 -17.81
N ILE A 100 -0.55 4.39 -16.88
CA ILE A 100 -1.99 4.45 -17.19
C ILE A 100 -2.54 5.87 -17.14
N GLY A 101 -1.67 6.89 -17.14
CA GLY A 101 -2.08 8.29 -17.27
C GLY A 101 -2.45 9.00 -15.98
N CYS A 102 -2.14 8.42 -14.83
CA CYS A 102 -2.42 9.04 -13.54
C CYS A 102 -1.54 10.28 -13.35
N LEU A 103 -2.16 11.41 -12.98
CA LEU A 103 -1.46 12.69 -12.81
C LEU A 103 -1.13 13.02 -11.36
N LYS A 104 -1.80 12.39 -10.41
CA LYS A 104 -1.60 12.72 -9.01
C LYS A 104 -2.02 11.55 -8.13
N ILE A 105 -1.24 11.28 -7.09
CA ILE A 105 -1.49 10.21 -6.13
C ILE A 105 -1.84 10.84 -4.79
N ASN A 106 -2.94 10.38 -4.19
CA ASN A 106 -3.32 10.75 -2.83
C ASN A 106 -3.31 9.52 -1.93
N LEU A 107 -3.21 9.76 -0.64
CA LEU A 107 -3.31 8.72 0.38
C LEU A 107 -3.78 9.36 1.68
N GLN A 108 -4.22 8.53 2.60
CA GLN A 108 -4.62 8.97 3.92
C GLN A 108 -3.74 8.32 4.97
N VAL A 109 -3.36 9.08 5.97
CA VAL A 109 -2.59 8.61 7.12
C VAL A 109 -3.37 9.01 8.37
N ARG A 110 -3.48 8.08 9.33
CA ARG A 110 -4.08 8.42 10.61
C ARG A 110 -3.30 9.58 11.23
N SER A 111 -3.99 10.61 11.71
CA SER A 111 -3.36 11.84 12.19
C SER A 111 -2.36 11.57 13.32
N ALA A 112 -2.56 10.53 14.10
CA ALA A 112 -1.65 10.15 15.19
C ALA A 112 -0.37 9.46 14.69
N ASN A 113 -0.29 9.09 13.41
CA ASN A 113 0.84 8.32 12.88
C ASN A 113 1.87 9.25 12.21
N ALA A 114 2.55 10.04 13.04
CA ALA A 114 3.49 11.07 12.57
C ALA A 114 4.67 10.48 11.80
N SER A 115 5.14 9.30 12.18
CA SER A 115 6.31 8.69 11.51
C SER A 115 5.99 8.31 10.07
N VAL A 116 4.77 7.87 9.80
CA VAL A 116 4.34 7.55 8.44
C VAL A 116 4.20 8.82 7.60
N VAL A 117 3.66 9.89 8.19
CA VAL A 117 3.59 11.20 7.51
C VAL A 117 4.99 11.65 7.10
N GLU A 118 5.96 11.56 8.01
CA GLU A 118 7.34 11.97 7.72
C GLU A 118 7.96 11.10 6.62
N PHE A 119 7.68 9.80 6.62
CA PHE A 119 8.14 8.91 5.55
C PHE A 119 7.66 9.39 4.18
N TYR A 120 6.36 9.69 4.05
CA TYR A 120 5.82 10.15 2.77
C TYR A 120 6.35 11.52 2.37
N LYS A 121 6.52 12.44 3.33
CA LYS A 121 7.11 13.76 3.05
C LYS A 121 8.55 13.61 2.53
N HIS A 122 9.31 12.71 3.13
CA HIS A 122 10.69 12.48 2.74
C HIS A 122 10.83 12.02 1.29
N ILE A 123 9.86 11.28 0.79
CA ILE A 123 9.89 10.79 -0.60
C ILE A 123 9.11 11.67 -1.57
N GLY A 124 8.68 12.86 -1.14
CA GLY A 124 8.14 13.88 -2.04
C GLY A 124 6.65 14.17 -1.92
N PHE A 125 5.93 13.47 -1.06
CA PHE A 125 4.52 13.79 -0.81
C PHE A 125 4.40 15.00 0.10
N ARG A 126 3.28 15.68 0.04
CA ARG A 126 3.00 16.87 0.86
C ARG A 126 1.63 16.77 1.48
N GLU A 127 1.50 17.31 2.69
CA GLU A 127 0.19 17.52 3.29
C GLU A 127 -0.61 18.50 2.45
N GLU A 128 -1.89 18.21 2.27
CA GLU A 128 -2.80 19.09 1.54
C GLU A 128 -3.80 19.69 2.49
N ASP A 129 -4.21 20.92 2.18
CA ASP A 129 -5.26 21.61 2.94
C ASP A 129 -6.62 21.09 2.51
N ARG A 130 -6.93 19.89 2.97
CA ARG A 130 -8.17 19.17 2.66
C ARG A 130 -8.68 18.48 3.90
N ILE A 131 -9.98 18.45 4.06
CA ILE A 131 -10.64 17.67 5.11
C ILE A 131 -11.14 16.37 4.48
N SER A 132 -10.81 15.25 5.10
CA SER A 132 -11.29 13.94 4.66
C SER A 132 -12.61 13.64 5.36
N LEU A 133 -13.64 13.29 4.58
CA LEU A 133 -14.94 12.91 5.10
C LEU A 133 -15.22 11.47 4.65
N GLY A 134 -15.74 10.67 5.57
CA GLY A 134 -16.05 9.28 5.26
C GLY A 134 -17.50 8.93 5.61
N LEU A 135 -18.10 8.06 4.82
CA LEU A 135 -19.43 7.50 5.09
C LEU A 135 -19.35 6.01 4.87
N ARG A 136 -19.59 5.25 5.93
CA ARG A 136 -19.60 3.80 5.82
C ARG A 136 -20.98 3.35 5.29
N LEU A 137 -20.95 2.50 4.25
CA LEU A 137 -22.18 2.07 3.60
C LEU A 137 -22.72 0.75 4.16
N LYS A 138 -21.93 0.07 4.98
CA LYS A 138 -22.35 -1.21 5.56
C LYS A 138 -21.72 -1.41 6.94
#